data_7c6eba6487293113595b6ea071a0f643
#
_entry.id   7c6eba6487293113595b6ea071a0f643
#
_cell.length_a   1.000
_cell.length_b   1.000
_cell.length_c   1.000
_cell.angle_alpha   90.00
_cell.angle_beta   90.00
_cell.angle_gamma   90.00
#
_symmetry.space_group_name_H-M   'P 1'
#
loop_
_entity.id
_entity.type
_entity.pdbx_description
1 polymer ?
#
loop_
_entity_poly.entity_id
_entity_poly.type
_entity_poly.pdbx_seq_one_letter_code
_entity_poly.pdbx_strand_id
1 'polypeptide(L)'
;MKIFDHLMQLKDWVDQEPLTSEWHAISQTQIDQFAQATGDHQWIHVDPEKAKAGPFGTPIAHGFLTLSMVPLFFHTAFSISDVRMGVNLSLIHI
;
A
#
# COMPACT_ATOMS: atom_id res chain seq x y z
N MET A 1 3.60 -0.76 -17.22
CA MET A 1 2.42 -1.41 -16.64
C MET A 1 1.97 -2.57 -17.55
N LYS A 2 1.70 -3.70 -16.97
CA LYS A 2 1.17 -4.87 -17.70
C LYS A 2 -0.35 -4.77 -17.83
N ILE A 3 -0.87 -5.02 -19.03
CA ILE A 3 -2.32 -5.01 -19.29
C ILE A 3 -2.77 -6.45 -19.59
N PHE A 4 -3.77 -6.92 -18.85
CA PHE A 4 -4.43 -8.20 -19.10
C PHE A 4 -5.82 -7.91 -19.67
N ASP A 5 -6.16 -8.55 -20.79
CA ASP A 5 -7.48 -8.39 -21.41
C ASP A 5 -8.57 -9.10 -20.59
N HIS A 6 -8.21 -10.21 -19.95
CA HIS A 6 -9.13 -11.04 -19.19
C HIS A 6 -8.52 -11.49 -17.86
N LEU A 7 -9.33 -11.56 -16.82
CA LEU A 7 -8.89 -12.00 -15.49
C LEU A 7 -8.21 -13.38 -15.54
N MET A 8 -8.69 -14.29 -16.34
CA MET A 8 -8.14 -15.65 -16.43
C MET A 8 -6.70 -15.69 -16.96
N GLN A 9 -6.24 -14.66 -17.64
CA GLN A 9 -4.84 -14.55 -18.09
C GLN A 9 -3.85 -14.50 -16.93
N LEU A 10 -4.28 -14.14 -15.72
CA LEU A 10 -3.42 -14.19 -14.54
C LEU A 10 -2.88 -15.59 -14.27
N LYS A 11 -3.60 -16.65 -14.65
CA LYS A 11 -3.12 -18.03 -14.50
C LYS A 11 -1.85 -18.28 -15.32
N ASP A 12 -1.73 -17.65 -16.47
CA ASP A 12 -0.58 -17.80 -17.35
C ASP A 12 0.64 -17.02 -16.82
N TRP A 13 0.40 -16.15 -15.86
CA TRP A 13 1.47 -15.33 -15.26
C TRP A 13 2.07 -15.95 -13.99
N VAL A 14 1.51 -17.06 -13.52
CA VAL A 14 2.06 -17.80 -12.39
C VAL A 14 3.47 -18.27 -12.75
N ASP A 15 4.42 -18.09 -11.82
CA ASP A 15 5.85 -18.40 -12.00
C ASP A 15 6.58 -17.57 -13.06
N GLN A 16 5.94 -16.51 -13.55
CA GLN A 16 6.58 -15.52 -14.40
C GLN A 16 7.27 -14.44 -13.56
N GLU A 17 7.95 -13.52 -14.25
CA GLU A 17 8.59 -12.38 -13.58
C GLU A 17 7.58 -11.57 -12.78
N PRO A 18 7.89 -11.18 -11.51
CA PRO A 18 6.99 -10.36 -10.72
C PRO A 18 6.63 -9.05 -11.40
N LEU A 19 5.37 -8.68 -11.32
CA LEU A 19 4.91 -7.34 -11.73
C LEU A 19 5.30 -6.34 -10.65
N THR A 20 5.77 -5.17 -11.07
CA THR A 20 6.30 -4.16 -10.16
C THR A 20 5.56 -2.86 -10.36
N SER A 21 5.11 -2.24 -9.26
CA SER A 21 4.53 -0.91 -9.30
C SER A 21 5.61 0.16 -9.47
N GLU A 22 5.19 1.38 -9.77
CA GLU A 22 6.05 2.55 -9.63
C GLU A 22 6.39 2.79 -8.16
N TRP A 23 7.45 3.53 -7.91
CA TRP A 23 7.79 3.99 -6.57
C TRP A 23 6.79 5.06 -6.12
N HIS A 24 6.36 4.96 -4.87
CA HIS A 24 5.49 5.95 -4.23
C HIS A 24 6.15 6.46 -2.96
N ALA A 25 6.33 7.77 -2.89
CA ALA A 25 6.80 8.40 -1.66
C ALA A 25 5.62 8.54 -0.68
N ILE A 26 5.84 8.15 0.56
CA ILE A 26 4.86 8.33 1.63
C ILE A 26 5.30 9.57 2.42
N SER A 27 4.50 10.63 2.40
CA SER A 27 4.80 11.88 3.09
C SER A 27 4.45 11.80 4.57
N GLN A 28 5.06 12.69 5.36
CA GLN A 28 4.69 12.85 6.76
C GLN A 28 3.20 13.23 6.89
N THR A 29 2.68 14.04 5.98
CA THR A 29 1.26 14.39 5.97
C THR A 29 0.36 13.17 5.85
N GLN A 30 0.70 12.23 4.97
CA GLN A 30 -0.06 10.97 4.83
C GLN A 30 0.01 10.14 6.11
N ILE A 31 1.16 10.07 6.75
CA ILE A 31 1.35 9.35 8.00
C ILE A 31 0.49 9.97 9.10
N ASP A 32 0.49 11.29 9.21
CA ASP A 32 -0.33 12.01 10.19
C ASP A 32 -1.82 11.82 9.95
N GLN A 33 -2.25 11.82 8.70
CA GLN A 33 -3.64 11.55 8.33
C GLN A 33 -4.06 10.12 8.68
N PHE A 34 -3.19 9.16 8.46
CA PHE A 34 -3.45 7.77 8.82
C PHE A 34 -3.56 7.61 10.35
N ALA A 35 -2.66 8.24 11.10
CA ALA A 35 -2.71 8.26 12.56
C ALA A 35 -4.04 8.85 13.06
N GLN A 36 -4.48 9.93 12.44
CA GLN A 36 -5.75 10.58 12.78
C GLN A 36 -6.94 9.67 12.48
N ALA A 37 -6.91 8.98 11.33
CA ALA A 37 -8.01 8.11 10.91
C ALA A 37 -8.14 6.85 11.78
N THR A 38 -7.03 6.34 12.30
CA THR A 38 -6.98 5.02 12.97
C THR A 38 -6.75 5.08 14.47
N GLY A 39 -6.28 6.22 14.98
CA GLY A 39 -5.93 6.37 16.39
C GLY A 39 -4.53 5.90 16.77
N ASP A 40 -3.71 5.48 15.80
CA ASP A 40 -2.32 5.09 16.06
C ASP A 40 -1.39 6.29 15.98
N HIS A 41 -1.21 6.96 17.11
CA HIS A 41 -0.36 8.16 17.25
C HIS A 41 0.99 7.85 17.90
N GLN A 42 1.51 6.63 17.73
CA GLN A 42 2.81 6.29 18.30
C GLN A 42 3.89 7.26 17.78
N TRP A 43 4.76 7.70 18.68
CA TRP A 43 5.74 8.74 18.39
C TRP A 43 6.69 8.42 17.22
N ILE A 44 6.96 7.13 16.97
CA ILE A 44 7.83 6.72 15.87
C ILE A 44 7.29 7.11 14.51
N HIS A 45 5.98 7.39 14.43
CA HIS A 45 5.32 7.79 13.19
C HIS A 45 5.07 9.30 13.12
N VAL A 46 4.65 9.90 14.22
CA VAL A 46 4.06 11.25 14.19
C VAL A 46 4.92 12.35 14.86
N ASP A 47 6.00 12.01 15.55
CA ASP A 47 6.86 12.97 16.21
C ASP A 47 8.26 12.97 15.59
N PRO A 48 8.53 13.85 14.59
CA PRO A 48 9.81 13.88 13.91
C PRO A 48 11.00 14.13 14.84
N GLU A 49 10.85 15.01 15.84
CA GLU A 49 11.93 15.33 16.76
C GLU A 49 12.30 14.13 17.64
N LYS A 50 11.29 13.45 18.18
CA LYS A 50 11.52 12.27 19.00
C LYS A 50 12.02 11.10 18.16
N ALA A 51 11.48 10.92 16.96
CA ALA A 51 11.89 9.86 16.04
C ALA A 51 13.34 10.03 15.58
N LYS A 52 13.82 11.27 15.45
CA LYS A 52 15.20 11.57 15.10
C LYS A 52 16.19 10.95 16.07
N ALA A 53 15.86 10.92 17.36
CA ALA A 53 16.67 10.32 18.41
C ALA A 53 16.35 8.84 18.62
N GLY A 54 15.39 8.30 17.92
CA GLY A 54 14.96 6.91 18.03
C GLY A 54 15.77 5.95 17.16
N PRO A 55 15.37 4.67 17.14
CA PRO A 55 16.16 3.60 16.49
C PRO A 55 16.26 3.74 14.96
N PHE A 56 15.32 4.45 14.32
CA PHE A 56 15.30 4.60 12.87
C PHE A 56 15.90 5.94 12.40
N GLY A 57 16.13 6.89 13.30
CA GLY A 57 16.68 8.22 12.98
C GLY A 57 15.74 9.16 12.24
N THR A 58 14.54 8.72 11.92
CA THR A 58 13.50 9.45 11.19
C THR A 58 12.14 8.83 11.52
N PRO A 59 11.03 9.57 11.34
CA PRO A 59 9.73 8.95 11.40
C PRO A 59 9.59 7.86 10.33
N ILE A 60 8.84 6.84 10.66
CA ILE A 60 8.53 5.75 9.72
C ILE A 60 7.03 5.66 9.50
N ALA A 61 6.65 5.22 8.30
CA ALA A 61 5.25 4.96 8.01
C ALA A 61 4.74 3.77 8.84
N HIS A 62 3.47 3.81 9.22
CA HIS A 62 2.81 2.66 9.81
C HIS A 62 2.84 1.50 8.82
N GLY A 63 3.14 0.29 9.29
CA GLY A 63 3.06 -0.90 8.44
C GLY A 63 1.66 -1.07 7.84
N PHE A 64 0.62 -0.78 8.62
CA PHE A 64 -0.75 -0.83 8.14
C PHE A 64 -1.09 0.24 7.10
N LEU A 65 -0.45 1.41 7.15
CA LEU A 65 -0.58 2.40 6.08
C LEU A 65 -0.03 1.83 4.78
N THR A 66 1.17 1.28 4.82
CA THR A 66 1.80 0.67 3.64
C THR A 66 0.93 -0.46 3.08
N LEU A 67 0.42 -1.33 3.93
CA LEU A 67 -0.49 -2.40 3.52
C LEU A 67 -1.77 -1.86 2.88
N SER A 68 -2.33 -0.79 3.43
CA SER A 68 -3.56 -0.18 2.90
C SER A 68 -3.38 0.44 1.52
N MET A 69 -2.14 0.68 1.11
CA MET A 69 -1.81 1.25 -0.21
C MET A 69 -1.67 0.19 -1.31
N VAL A 70 -1.83 -1.09 -0.99
CA VAL A 70 -1.74 -2.17 -1.98
C VAL A 70 -2.65 -1.94 -3.20
N PRO A 71 -3.91 -1.50 -3.07
CA PRO A 71 -4.73 -1.18 -4.25
C PRO A 71 -4.12 -0.10 -5.15
N LEU A 72 -3.51 0.92 -4.55
CA LEU A 72 -2.81 1.96 -5.32
C LEU A 72 -1.63 1.37 -6.09
N PHE A 73 -0.84 0.51 -5.46
CA PHE A 73 0.30 -0.13 -6.11
C PHE A 73 -0.15 -1.00 -7.29
N PHE A 74 -1.26 -1.70 -7.15
CA PHE A 74 -1.82 -2.49 -8.23
C PHE A 74 -2.16 -1.64 -9.45
N HIS A 75 -2.69 -0.43 -9.26
CA HIS A 75 -3.05 0.45 -10.36
C HIS A 75 -1.86 0.86 -11.24
N THR A 76 -0.65 0.85 -10.69
CA THR A 76 0.56 1.18 -11.46
C THR A 76 1.30 -0.05 -11.95
N ALA A 77 1.06 -1.22 -11.34
CA ALA A 77 1.72 -2.47 -11.72
C ALA A 77 1.03 -3.17 -12.89
N PHE A 78 -0.30 -3.22 -12.88
CA PHE A 78 -1.07 -3.91 -13.92
C PHE A 78 -2.52 -3.41 -13.99
N SER A 79 -3.21 -3.75 -15.08
CA SER A 79 -4.65 -3.58 -15.18
C SER A 79 -5.28 -4.82 -15.84
N ILE A 80 -6.55 -5.04 -15.53
CA ILE A 80 -7.34 -6.15 -16.08
C ILE A 80 -8.60 -5.55 -16.70
N SER A 81 -8.74 -5.67 -18.03
CA SER A 81 -9.75 -4.92 -18.77
C SER A 81 -11.19 -5.36 -18.48
N ASP A 82 -11.40 -6.62 -18.10
CA ASP A 82 -12.76 -7.16 -17.85
C ASP A 82 -13.16 -7.16 -16.36
N VAL A 83 -12.37 -6.54 -15.50
CA VAL A 83 -12.67 -6.41 -14.06
C VAL A 83 -13.25 -5.03 -13.77
N ARG A 84 -14.41 -5.01 -13.10
CA ARG A 84 -15.10 -3.76 -12.73
C ARG A 84 -14.70 -3.24 -11.35
N MET A 85 -14.43 -4.16 -10.40
CA MET A 85 -14.00 -3.79 -9.06
C MET A 85 -13.22 -4.93 -8.40
N GLY A 86 -12.34 -4.57 -7.48
CA GLY A 86 -11.67 -5.52 -6.59
C GLY A 86 -12.21 -5.35 -5.19
N VAL A 87 -12.48 -6.44 -4.50
CA VAL A 87 -13.03 -6.43 -3.14
C VAL A 87 -12.25 -7.40 -2.26
N ASN A 88 -11.83 -6.92 -1.10
CA ASN A 88 -11.19 -7.80 -0.10
C ASN A 88 -12.26 -8.39 0.80
N LEU A 89 -12.75 -9.58 0.44
CA LEU A 89 -13.85 -10.22 1.15
C LEU A 89 -13.52 -10.59 2.59
N SER A 90 -12.28 -10.89 2.89
CA SER A 90 -11.89 -11.29 4.26
C SER A 90 -12.07 -10.17 5.28
N LEU A 91 -12.08 -8.91 4.83
CA LEU A 91 -12.27 -7.75 5.70
C LEU A 91 -13.73 -7.26 5.74
N ILE A 92 -14.60 -7.79 4.90
CA ILE A 92 -16.01 -7.38 4.84
C ILE A 92 -16.88 -8.13 5.84
N HIS A 93 -16.53 -9.37 6.15
CA HIS A 93 -17.32 -10.28 6.98
C HIS A 93 -16.86 -10.33 8.43
N ILE A 94 -16.57 -9.20 9.01
CA ILE A 94 -16.14 -9.11 10.41
C ILE A 94 -17.33 -9.22 11.38
#